data_5f958c0556d79f80cd401885bbb4ce07
#
_entry.id   5f958c0556d79f80cd401885bbb4ce07
#
_cell.length_a   1.000
_cell.length_b   1.000
_cell.length_c   1.000
_cell.angle_alpha   90.00
_cell.angle_beta   90.00
_cell.angle_gamma   90.00
#
_symmetry.space_group_name_H-M   'P 1'
#
loop_
_entity.id
_entity.type
_entity.pdbx_description
1 polymer ?
#
loop_
_entity_poly.entity_id
_entity_poly.type
_entity_poly.pdbx_seq_one_letter_code
_entity_poly.pdbx_strand_id
1 'polypeptide(L)'
;PNGVGKTHLLKILYSACCAADPRVSFSNKIVSCFAPDEHRISRLVRKKQGNNDASVHITSKNERSSKVLSASFSNKTPKWDAEVAGEESWEKQQEGLSSVFIPAKEILSHSYNLNAAVAMNNVSFDDTYLDVINAAKIMISPGKDAAIKKTLLKQIEAIIEGKVFFDKKQDEFYLTHGNMKIEFNLVAEGIRKIALLWQLVKNGVLVSGSVLFWDEPEANINPIHIPIIAEILLNLQQNGVQIFISTHDYFLNKYLEVKRQTSDKVMFHSFFYDEDHTVAVESAPHFKELTHNSILDTFINLYQEEIDKVMES
;
A
#
# COMPACT_ATOMS: atom_id res chain seq x y z
N PRO A 1 -12.64 -7.14 -9.85
CA PRO A 1 -13.12 -6.03 -10.70
C PRO A 1 -12.56 -4.68 -10.26
N ASN A 2 -12.61 -3.67 -11.16
CA ASN A 2 -12.31 -2.29 -10.82
C ASN A 2 -13.48 -1.66 -10.06
N GLY A 3 -13.22 -0.66 -9.21
CA GLY A 3 -14.25 0.08 -8.51
C GLY A 3 -14.85 -0.61 -7.28
N VAL A 4 -14.41 -1.79 -6.91
CA VAL A 4 -14.89 -2.53 -5.71
C VAL A 4 -14.26 -2.07 -4.39
N GLY A 5 -13.47 -1.00 -4.40
CA GLY A 5 -12.97 -0.35 -3.17
C GLY A 5 -11.68 -0.92 -2.57
N LYS A 6 -10.87 -1.70 -3.31
CA LYS A 6 -9.59 -2.24 -2.79
C LYS A 6 -8.67 -1.15 -2.22
N THR A 7 -8.35 -0.13 -3.01
CA THR A 7 -7.55 1.03 -2.56
C THR A 7 -8.21 1.75 -1.39
N HIS A 8 -9.55 1.85 -1.37
CA HIS A 8 -10.28 2.47 -0.25
C HIS A 8 -10.07 1.70 1.05
N LEU A 9 -10.13 0.37 1.00
CA LEU A 9 -9.85 -0.46 2.17
C LEU A 9 -8.42 -0.25 2.68
N LEU A 10 -7.42 -0.25 1.77
CA LEU A 10 -6.03 0.01 2.14
C LEU A 10 -5.87 1.38 2.82
N LYS A 11 -6.48 2.44 2.27
CA LYS A 11 -6.43 3.80 2.84
C LYS A 11 -7.08 3.88 4.22
N ILE A 12 -8.21 3.18 4.44
CA ILE A 12 -8.88 3.11 5.75
C ILE A 12 -7.99 2.39 6.78
N LEU A 13 -7.43 1.23 6.43
CA LEU A 13 -6.54 0.48 7.31
C LEU A 13 -5.25 1.27 7.62
N TYR A 14 -4.69 1.94 6.61
CA TYR A 14 -3.54 2.83 6.79
C TYR A 14 -3.87 3.97 7.76
N SER A 15 -5.03 4.63 7.58
CA SER A 15 -5.47 5.70 8.49
C SER A 15 -5.59 5.23 9.94
N ALA A 16 -6.06 3.99 10.16
CA ALA A 16 -6.11 3.39 11.49
C ALA A 16 -4.72 3.10 12.07
N CYS A 17 -3.78 2.65 11.23
CA CYS A 17 -2.39 2.48 11.69
C CYS A 17 -1.76 3.83 12.06
N CYS A 18 -2.02 4.89 11.30
CA CYS A 18 -1.55 6.25 11.64
C CYS A 18 -2.15 6.76 12.96
N ALA A 19 -3.40 6.42 13.26
CA ALA A 19 -4.08 6.77 14.51
C ALA A 19 -3.59 5.97 15.74
N ALA A 20 -2.53 5.17 15.60
CA ALA A 20 -1.74 4.66 16.73
C ALA A 20 -0.92 5.78 17.41
N ASP A 21 -0.63 6.86 16.70
CA ASP A 21 -0.04 8.07 17.27
C ASP A 21 -1.16 8.96 17.85
N PRO A 22 -1.17 9.27 19.15
CA PRO A 22 -2.21 10.09 19.79
C PRO A 22 -2.39 11.50 19.19
N ARG A 23 -1.41 11.95 18.40
CA ARG A 23 -1.47 13.25 17.69
C ARG A 23 -2.28 13.20 16.41
N VAL A 24 -2.64 11.99 15.95
CA VAL A 24 -3.32 11.77 14.66
C VAL A 24 -4.76 11.35 14.90
N SER A 25 -5.70 12.23 14.62
CA SER A 25 -7.12 11.88 14.63
C SER A 25 -7.47 10.91 13.51
N PHE A 26 -8.13 9.79 13.84
CA PHE A 26 -8.51 8.76 12.87
C PHE A 26 -9.43 9.32 11.77
N SER A 27 -10.48 10.05 12.14
CA SER A 27 -11.41 10.62 11.16
C SER A 27 -10.77 11.65 10.25
N ASN A 28 -9.90 12.51 10.80
CA ASN A 28 -9.16 13.49 10.00
C ASN A 28 -8.19 12.78 9.05
N LYS A 29 -7.50 11.73 9.51
CA LYS A 29 -6.59 10.96 8.65
C LYS A 29 -7.32 10.25 7.51
N ILE A 30 -8.52 9.72 7.75
CA ILE A 30 -9.38 9.21 6.66
C ILE A 30 -9.60 10.31 5.62
N VAL A 31 -10.09 11.49 6.05
CA VAL A 31 -10.35 12.61 5.13
C VAL A 31 -9.10 13.00 4.35
N SER A 32 -7.96 13.11 5.01
CA SER A 32 -6.70 13.49 4.36
C SER A 32 -6.19 12.42 3.37
N CYS A 33 -6.36 11.13 3.68
CA CYS A 33 -5.98 10.05 2.76
C CYS A 33 -6.90 9.91 1.54
N PHE A 34 -8.17 10.32 1.65
CA PHE A 34 -9.11 10.27 0.54
C PHE A 34 -9.20 11.60 -0.24
N ALA A 35 -8.81 12.70 0.40
CA ALA A 35 -8.89 14.06 -0.11
C ALA A 35 -10.23 14.37 -0.82
N PRO A 36 -11.39 14.12 -0.19
CA PRO A 36 -12.68 14.43 -0.79
C PRO A 36 -12.86 15.95 -0.96
N ASP A 37 -13.72 16.33 -1.88
CA ASP A 37 -14.06 17.72 -2.11
C ASP A 37 -14.46 18.44 -0.81
N GLU A 38 -13.97 19.66 -0.61
CA GLU A 38 -14.13 20.47 0.60
C GLU A 38 -13.61 19.78 1.89
N HIS A 39 -12.80 18.74 1.78
CA HIS A 39 -12.32 17.94 2.91
C HIS A 39 -13.45 17.48 3.85
N ARG A 40 -14.57 17.01 3.27
CA ARG A 40 -15.73 16.55 4.04
C ARG A 40 -15.86 15.03 4.02
N ILE A 41 -15.87 14.42 5.21
CA ILE A 41 -16.06 12.96 5.37
C ILE A 41 -17.43 12.51 4.84
N SER A 42 -18.45 13.37 4.87
CA SER A 42 -19.78 13.11 4.31
C SER A 42 -19.77 12.74 2.82
N ARG A 43 -18.72 13.14 2.08
CA ARG A 43 -18.54 12.78 0.66
C ARG A 43 -18.18 11.32 0.45
N LEU A 44 -17.69 10.64 1.50
CA LEU A 44 -17.34 9.22 1.48
C LEU A 44 -18.54 8.30 1.70
N VAL A 45 -19.68 8.86 2.09
CA VAL A 45 -20.93 8.10 2.23
C VAL A 45 -21.50 7.75 0.85
N ARG A 46 -21.98 6.50 0.68
CA ARG A 46 -22.62 6.06 -0.57
C ARG A 46 -23.77 6.99 -0.92
N LYS A 47 -23.76 7.52 -2.14
CA LYS A 47 -24.80 8.43 -2.62
C LYS A 47 -26.10 7.67 -2.87
N LYS A 48 -27.09 7.89 -2.00
CA LYS A 48 -28.49 7.44 -2.13
C LYS A 48 -29.42 8.60 -1.73
N GLN A 49 -30.69 8.56 -2.15
CA GLN A 49 -31.67 9.55 -1.67
C GLN A 49 -31.87 9.44 -0.15
N GLY A 50 -32.03 10.59 0.52
CA GLY A 50 -32.27 10.67 1.96
C GLY A 50 -31.03 10.72 2.84
N ASN A 51 -31.23 10.42 4.11
CA ASN A 51 -30.13 10.31 5.08
C ASN A 51 -29.47 8.94 4.89
N ASN A 52 -28.17 8.98 4.76
CA ASN A 52 -27.35 7.76 4.65
C ASN A 52 -26.21 7.85 5.65
N ASP A 53 -25.97 6.74 6.34
CA ASP A 53 -24.91 6.61 7.30
C ASP A 53 -23.82 5.67 6.76
N ALA A 54 -22.61 5.86 7.23
CA ALA A 54 -21.48 4.98 6.99
C ALA A 54 -20.77 4.70 8.32
N SER A 55 -20.28 3.49 8.47
CA SER A 55 -19.47 3.11 9.62
C SER A 55 -18.27 2.31 9.18
N VAL A 56 -17.20 2.45 9.93
CA VAL A 56 -15.96 1.70 9.77
C VAL A 56 -15.64 1.06 11.11
N HIS A 57 -15.35 -0.24 11.10
CA HIS A 57 -14.92 -0.98 12.29
C HIS A 57 -13.65 -1.75 11.95
N ILE A 58 -12.57 -1.46 12.62
CA ILE A 58 -11.28 -2.12 12.44
C ILE A 58 -10.90 -2.82 13.72
N THR A 59 -10.59 -4.10 13.59
CA THR A 59 -10.17 -4.93 14.73
C THR A 59 -8.71 -5.31 14.57
N SER A 60 -7.90 -4.93 15.54
CA SER A 60 -6.55 -5.46 15.71
C SER A 60 -6.53 -6.55 16.74
N LYS A 61 -5.93 -7.68 16.41
CA LYS A 61 -5.76 -8.83 17.29
C LYS A 61 -4.29 -9.17 17.46
N ASN A 62 -3.86 -9.34 18.69
CA ASN A 62 -2.61 -10.00 19.03
C ASN A 62 -2.90 -11.21 19.94
N GLU A 63 -1.87 -11.93 20.36
CA GLU A 63 -2.03 -13.13 21.20
C GLU A 63 -2.76 -12.86 22.54
N ARG A 64 -2.75 -11.63 23.04
CA ARG A 64 -3.23 -11.26 24.39
C ARG A 64 -4.53 -10.46 24.39
N SER A 65 -4.83 -9.77 23.29
CA SER A 65 -5.95 -8.82 23.26
C SER A 65 -6.50 -8.60 21.87
N SER A 66 -7.75 -8.14 21.82
CA SER A 66 -8.41 -7.65 20.62
C SER A 66 -8.96 -6.26 20.91
N LYS A 67 -8.64 -5.29 20.08
CA LYS A 67 -9.12 -3.90 20.20
C LYS A 67 -9.80 -3.48 18.91
N VAL A 68 -10.81 -2.66 19.06
CA VAL A 68 -11.61 -2.14 17.94
C VAL A 68 -11.46 -0.63 17.93
N LEU A 69 -11.15 -0.11 16.74
CA LEU A 69 -11.25 1.31 16.40
C LEU A 69 -12.43 1.48 15.44
N SER A 70 -13.34 2.40 15.72
CA SER A 70 -14.49 2.62 14.86
C SER A 70 -14.73 4.10 14.59
N ALA A 71 -15.29 4.40 13.41
CA ALA A 71 -15.78 5.72 13.06
C ALA A 71 -17.16 5.62 12.44
N SER A 72 -18.10 6.50 12.84
CA SER A 72 -19.45 6.59 12.30
C SER A 72 -19.73 8.01 11.82
N PHE A 73 -20.29 8.15 10.64
CA PHE A 73 -20.61 9.43 10.03
C PHE A 73 -21.74 9.31 9.02
N SER A 74 -22.34 10.43 8.64
CA SER A 74 -23.46 10.48 7.70
C SER A 74 -23.15 11.41 6.52
N ASN A 75 -24.04 11.41 5.53
CA ASN A 75 -23.98 12.35 4.41
C ASN A 75 -24.21 13.82 4.83
N LYS A 76 -24.45 14.08 6.12
CA LYS A 76 -24.60 15.41 6.72
C LYS A 76 -23.45 15.80 7.65
N THR A 77 -22.55 14.87 7.97
CA THR A 77 -21.42 15.12 8.89
C THR A 77 -20.52 16.19 8.31
N PRO A 78 -20.28 17.30 9.04
CA PRO A 78 -19.43 18.39 8.56
C PRO A 78 -17.96 18.00 8.67
N LYS A 79 -17.14 18.50 7.74
CA LYS A 79 -15.68 18.32 7.76
C LYS A 79 -15.28 16.86 8.04
N TRP A 80 -14.49 16.63 9.09
CA TRP A 80 -14.03 15.30 9.56
C TRP A 80 -14.66 14.90 10.91
N ASP A 81 -15.76 15.51 11.33
CA ASP A 81 -16.38 15.35 12.65
C ASP A 81 -17.16 14.03 12.79
N ALA A 82 -16.51 12.91 12.45
CA ALA A 82 -17.08 11.59 12.66
C ALA A 82 -17.06 11.23 14.16
N GLU A 83 -18.05 10.46 14.59
CA GLU A 83 -18.04 9.84 15.92
C GLU A 83 -17.00 8.70 15.92
N VAL A 84 -15.92 8.87 16.69
CA VAL A 84 -14.84 7.88 16.79
C VAL A 84 -14.90 7.21 18.17
N ALA A 85 -14.71 5.90 18.20
CA ALA A 85 -14.67 5.14 19.44
C ALA A 85 -13.52 4.13 19.44
N GLY A 86 -12.94 3.92 20.62
CA GLY A 86 -11.86 2.95 20.84
C GLY A 86 -10.45 3.53 20.73
N GLU A 87 -10.26 4.83 20.50
CA GLU A 87 -8.96 5.48 20.25
C GLU A 87 -7.95 5.16 21.38
N GLU A 88 -8.26 5.46 22.64
CA GLU A 88 -7.32 5.25 23.76
C GLU A 88 -6.82 3.79 23.87
N SER A 89 -7.71 2.83 23.66
CA SER A 89 -7.36 1.41 23.72
C SER A 89 -6.59 0.94 22.50
N TRP A 90 -6.83 1.58 21.35
CA TRP A 90 -6.12 1.35 20.10
C TRP A 90 -4.69 1.86 20.17
N GLU A 91 -4.49 3.11 20.59
CA GLU A 91 -3.19 3.74 20.81
C GLU A 91 -2.30 2.91 21.73
N LYS A 92 -2.84 2.49 22.88
CA LYS A 92 -2.10 1.63 23.82
C LYS A 92 -1.69 0.28 23.24
N GLN A 93 -2.54 -0.35 22.40
CA GLN A 93 -2.21 -1.63 21.78
C GLN A 93 -1.23 -1.49 20.64
N GLN A 94 -1.25 -0.38 19.92
CA GLN A 94 -0.46 -0.11 18.72
C GLN A 94 0.71 0.85 19.01
N GLU A 95 1.07 1.06 20.26
CA GLU A 95 2.17 1.97 20.61
C GLU A 95 3.44 1.65 19.84
N GLY A 96 4.01 2.67 19.17
CA GLY A 96 5.21 2.52 18.38
C GLY A 96 5.02 1.86 17.01
N LEU A 97 3.77 1.60 16.58
CA LEU A 97 3.50 1.05 15.25
C LEU A 97 3.99 2.00 14.16
N SER A 98 4.83 1.49 13.28
CA SER A 98 5.23 2.17 12.04
C SER A 98 4.42 1.63 10.88
N SER A 99 3.88 2.50 10.05
CA SER A 99 3.16 2.12 8.84
C SER A 99 3.55 3.02 7.67
N VAL A 100 3.51 2.47 6.46
CA VAL A 100 3.75 3.22 5.24
C VAL A 100 2.80 2.76 4.14
N PHE A 101 2.32 3.73 3.35
CA PHE A 101 1.49 3.50 2.18
C PHE A 101 2.27 3.86 0.91
N ILE A 102 2.47 2.90 0.01
CA ILE A 102 3.03 3.14 -1.32
C ILE A 102 1.87 3.23 -2.31
N PRO A 103 1.57 4.40 -2.87
CA PRO A 103 0.49 4.56 -3.84
C PRO A 103 0.84 3.94 -5.20
N ALA A 104 -0.20 3.67 -6.00
CA ALA A 104 -0.05 3.08 -7.33
C ALA A 104 0.85 3.91 -8.25
N LYS A 105 0.75 5.25 -8.18
CA LYS A 105 1.60 6.18 -8.94
C LYS A 105 2.86 6.53 -8.17
N GLU A 106 3.99 6.51 -8.85
CA GLU A 106 5.26 6.95 -8.32
C GLU A 106 5.25 8.48 -8.09
N ILE A 107 5.85 8.95 -7.00
CA ILE A 107 5.84 10.36 -6.62
C ILE A 107 7.22 10.93 -6.26
N LEU A 108 8.24 10.11 -6.02
CA LEU A 108 9.55 10.64 -5.60
C LEU A 108 10.19 11.53 -6.66
N SER A 109 9.92 11.29 -7.94
CA SER A 109 10.37 12.15 -9.04
C SER A 109 9.78 13.57 -8.99
N HIS A 110 8.69 13.77 -8.23
CA HIS A 110 8.00 15.06 -8.08
C HIS A 110 8.07 15.56 -6.62
N SER A 111 8.96 15.00 -5.80
CA SER A 111 9.03 15.29 -4.37
C SER A 111 9.66 16.63 -4.01
N TYR A 112 10.34 17.29 -4.99
CA TYR A 112 10.94 18.59 -4.78
C TYR A 112 9.90 19.63 -4.37
N ASN A 113 10.11 20.23 -3.21
CA ASN A 113 9.26 21.29 -2.64
C ASN A 113 7.74 20.97 -2.58
N LEU A 114 7.33 19.69 -2.75
CA LEU A 114 5.92 19.31 -2.83
C LEU A 114 5.17 19.60 -1.53
N ASN A 115 5.77 19.29 -0.37
CA ASN A 115 5.15 19.55 0.92
C ASN A 115 4.84 21.04 1.13
N ALA A 116 5.74 21.93 0.71
CA ALA A 116 5.51 23.37 0.79
C ALA A 116 4.42 23.83 -0.19
N ALA A 117 4.40 23.29 -1.41
CA ALA A 117 3.39 23.63 -2.40
C ALA A 117 1.98 23.18 -1.95
N VAL A 118 1.84 22.02 -1.32
CA VAL A 118 0.58 21.54 -0.73
C VAL A 118 0.18 22.42 0.46
N ALA A 119 1.11 22.73 1.36
CA ALA A 119 0.83 23.60 2.52
C ALA A 119 0.37 25.01 2.12
N MET A 120 0.82 25.49 0.97
CA MET A 120 0.38 26.78 0.39
C MET A 120 -0.90 26.67 -0.47
N ASN A 121 -1.55 25.49 -0.52
CA ASN A 121 -2.71 25.21 -1.36
C ASN A 121 -2.50 25.44 -2.87
N ASN A 122 -1.26 25.38 -3.36
CA ASN A 122 -0.94 25.53 -4.77
C ASN A 122 -1.18 24.25 -5.58
N VAL A 123 -1.12 23.10 -4.91
CA VAL A 123 -1.39 21.77 -5.48
C VAL A 123 -2.13 20.92 -4.44
N SER A 124 -2.94 19.96 -4.90
CA SER A 124 -3.66 19.05 -4.03
C SER A 124 -3.13 17.63 -4.21
N PHE A 125 -2.66 17.04 -3.11
CA PHE A 125 -2.32 15.63 -3.01
C PHE A 125 -2.92 15.06 -1.73
N ASP A 126 -3.33 13.80 -1.76
CA ASP A 126 -3.74 13.13 -0.54
C ASP A 126 -2.53 12.75 0.33
N ASP A 127 -2.78 12.52 1.61
CA ASP A 127 -1.72 12.26 2.59
C ASP A 127 -0.88 11.02 2.26
N THR A 128 -1.40 10.04 1.51
CA THR A 128 -0.61 8.84 1.19
C THR A 128 0.64 9.18 0.38
N TYR A 129 0.57 10.21 -0.48
CA TYR A 129 1.72 10.71 -1.24
C TYR A 129 2.69 11.52 -0.37
N LEU A 130 2.14 12.40 0.49
CA LEU A 130 2.98 13.24 1.36
C LEU A 130 3.70 12.39 2.42
N ASP A 131 2.99 11.46 3.02
CA ASP A 131 3.53 10.57 4.04
C ASP A 131 4.67 9.70 3.50
N VAL A 132 4.51 9.11 2.30
CA VAL A 132 5.55 8.27 1.72
C VAL A 132 6.80 9.06 1.33
N ILE A 133 6.64 10.30 0.83
CA ILE A 133 7.76 11.21 0.59
C ILE A 133 8.48 11.51 1.90
N ASN A 134 7.75 11.87 2.94
CA ASN A 134 8.32 12.14 4.26
C ASN A 134 9.05 10.92 4.82
N ALA A 135 8.43 9.73 4.72
CA ALA A 135 9.06 8.48 5.10
C ALA A 135 10.35 8.18 4.32
N ALA A 136 10.36 8.46 3.01
CA ALA A 136 11.54 8.28 2.17
C ALA A 136 12.68 9.27 2.51
N LYS A 137 12.35 10.47 3.00
CA LYS A 137 13.31 11.50 3.42
C LYS A 137 13.88 11.29 4.83
N ILE A 138 13.36 10.34 5.63
CA ILE A 138 13.91 10.01 6.95
C ILE A 138 15.38 9.65 6.83
N MET A 139 16.19 10.23 7.72
CA MET A 139 17.62 9.97 7.74
C MET A 139 17.93 8.57 8.25
N ILE A 140 18.87 7.94 7.58
CA ILE A 140 19.45 6.67 8.00
C ILE A 140 20.14 6.85 9.34
N SER A 141 19.73 6.11 10.36
CA SER A 141 20.45 6.05 11.63
C SER A 141 21.84 5.44 11.42
N PRO A 142 22.91 6.01 11.99
CA PRO A 142 24.23 5.42 11.92
C PRO A 142 24.24 4.06 12.61
N GLY A 143 24.74 3.03 11.92
CA GLY A 143 24.81 1.66 12.43
C GLY A 143 25.08 0.64 11.32
N LYS A 144 25.46 -0.58 11.72
CA LYS A 144 25.62 -1.67 10.77
C LYS A 144 24.24 -2.27 10.48
N ASP A 145 23.87 -2.37 9.20
CA ASP A 145 22.67 -3.07 8.79
C ASP A 145 22.73 -4.55 9.22
N ALA A 146 21.65 -5.10 9.74
CA ALA A 146 21.50 -6.52 10.04
C ALA A 146 21.70 -7.37 8.76
N ALA A 147 22.12 -8.62 8.90
CA ALA A 147 22.41 -9.50 7.75
C ALA A 147 21.21 -9.63 6.81
N ILE A 148 20.03 -9.79 7.37
CA ILE A 148 18.76 -9.92 6.64
C ILE A 148 18.46 -8.65 5.82
N LYS A 149 18.59 -7.48 6.44
CA LYS A 149 18.40 -6.20 5.76
C LYS A 149 19.37 -6.04 4.58
N LYS A 150 20.63 -6.45 4.75
CA LYS A 150 21.63 -6.42 3.68
C LYS A 150 21.25 -7.33 2.50
N THR A 151 20.74 -8.53 2.77
CA THR A 151 20.29 -9.45 1.74
C THR A 151 19.14 -8.86 0.95
N LEU A 152 18.12 -8.31 1.63
CA LEU A 152 16.97 -7.68 1.02
C LEU A 152 17.38 -6.47 0.16
N LEU A 153 18.24 -5.60 0.69
CA LEU A 153 18.76 -4.45 -0.07
C LEU A 153 19.50 -4.89 -1.33
N LYS A 154 20.32 -5.96 -1.26
CA LYS A 154 21.02 -6.50 -2.44
C LYS A 154 20.06 -7.04 -3.51
N GLN A 155 18.97 -7.71 -3.11
CA GLN A 155 17.96 -8.17 -4.06
C GLN A 155 17.32 -6.98 -4.80
N ILE A 156 17.00 -5.92 -4.07
CA ILE A 156 16.43 -4.70 -4.67
C ILE A 156 17.48 -4.00 -5.54
N GLU A 157 18.72 -3.87 -5.07
CA GLU A 157 19.84 -3.27 -5.82
C GLU A 157 20.09 -3.99 -7.18
N ALA A 158 19.85 -5.30 -7.25
CA ALA A 158 19.98 -6.05 -8.51
C ALA A 158 18.92 -5.65 -9.56
N ILE A 159 17.74 -5.18 -9.13
CA ILE A 159 16.68 -4.71 -10.04
C ILE A 159 16.93 -3.27 -10.47
N ILE A 160 17.25 -2.39 -9.50
CA ILE A 160 17.44 -0.96 -9.77
C ILE A 160 18.85 -0.63 -10.28
N GLU A 161 19.73 -1.64 -10.34
CA GLU A 161 21.14 -1.53 -10.76
C GLU A 161 21.90 -0.42 -10.04
N GLY A 162 21.57 -0.17 -8.76
CA GLY A 162 22.15 0.93 -8.04
C GLY A 162 21.63 1.09 -6.62
N LYS A 163 21.79 2.30 -6.08
CA LYS A 163 21.33 2.69 -4.75
C LYS A 163 20.66 4.04 -4.81
N VAL A 164 19.69 4.26 -3.92
CA VAL A 164 19.05 5.57 -3.79
C VAL A 164 19.90 6.51 -2.94
N PHE A 165 19.99 7.73 -3.37
CA PHE A 165 20.60 8.82 -2.64
C PHE A 165 19.65 10.02 -2.57
N PHE A 166 19.36 10.49 -1.36
CA PHE A 166 18.60 11.71 -1.13
C PHE A 166 19.55 12.88 -0.84
N ASP A 167 19.52 13.89 -1.70
CA ASP A 167 20.29 15.12 -1.53
C ASP A 167 19.48 16.16 -0.76
N LYS A 168 19.82 16.36 0.52
CA LYS A 168 19.12 17.31 1.38
C LYS A 168 19.20 18.76 0.95
N LYS A 169 20.31 19.14 0.28
CA LYS A 169 20.50 20.53 -0.14
C LYS A 169 19.61 20.87 -1.34
N GLN A 170 19.40 19.89 -2.20
CA GLN A 170 18.57 20.03 -3.39
C GLN A 170 17.13 19.56 -3.19
N ASP A 171 16.84 18.87 -2.05
CA ASP A 171 15.55 18.22 -1.76
C ASP A 171 15.12 17.22 -2.84
N GLU A 172 16.07 16.49 -3.43
CA GLU A 172 15.86 15.61 -4.58
C GLU A 172 16.42 14.20 -4.37
N PHE A 173 15.80 13.22 -5.01
CA PHE A 173 16.27 11.83 -5.04
C PHE A 173 17.05 11.54 -6.30
N TYR A 174 18.06 10.70 -6.16
CA TYR A 174 18.95 10.24 -7.22
C TYR A 174 19.12 8.73 -7.15
N LEU A 175 19.28 8.10 -8.32
CA LEU A 175 19.80 6.75 -8.43
C LEU A 175 21.31 6.82 -8.70
N THR A 176 22.10 6.12 -7.88
CA THR A 176 23.56 6.07 -8.05
C THR A 176 23.97 4.70 -8.58
N HIS A 177 24.69 4.68 -9.69
CA HIS A 177 25.29 3.49 -10.29
C HIS A 177 26.81 3.69 -10.40
N GLY A 178 27.58 3.02 -9.55
CA GLY A 178 29.01 3.31 -9.41
C GLY A 178 29.25 4.79 -9.04
N ASN A 179 29.95 5.52 -9.91
CA ASN A 179 30.22 6.96 -9.75
C ASN A 179 29.18 7.86 -10.46
N MET A 180 28.24 7.28 -11.17
CA MET A 180 27.19 8.04 -11.85
C MET A 180 26.05 8.35 -10.89
N LYS A 181 25.52 9.57 -11.01
CA LYS A 181 24.35 10.05 -10.26
C LYS A 181 23.29 10.47 -11.28
N ILE A 182 22.15 9.80 -11.26
CA ILE A 182 21.06 9.99 -12.21
C ILE A 182 19.86 10.55 -11.43
N GLU A 183 19.32 11.67 -11.88
CA GLU A 183 18.11 12.28 -11.34
C GLU A 183 16.93 11.32 -11.50
N PHE A 184 16.06 11.23 -10.49
CA PHE A 184 14.91 10.32 -10.52
C PHE A 184 14.00 10.56 -11.73
N ASN A 185 13.87 11.80 -12.20
CA ASN A 185 13.08 12.14 -13.38
C ASN A 185 13.57 11.45 -14.68
N LEU A 186 14.85 11.03 -14.74
CA LEU A 186 15.44 10.33 -15.87
C LEU A 186 15.41 8.81 -15.72
N VAL A 187 14.97 8.31 -14.57
CA VAL A 187 14.84 6.88 -14.29
C VAL A 187 13.45 6.38 -14.67
N ALA A 188 13.33 5.18 -15.25
CA ALA A 188 12.04 4.58 -15.57
C ALA A 188 11.13 4.45 -14.33
N GLU A 189 9.82 4.69 -14.49
CA GLU A 189 8.86 4.74 -13.38
C GLU A 189 8.85 3.45 -12.55
N GLY A 190 8.84 2.28 -13.18
CA GLY A 190 8.87 1.01 -12.45
C GLY A 190 10.14 0.82 -11.61
N ILE A 191 11.29 1.31 -12.10
CA ILE A 191 12.54 1.28 -11.34
C ILE A 191 12.47 2.25 -10.14
N ARG A 192 11.85 3.44 -10.30
CA ARG A 192 11.64 4.40 -9.19
C ARG A 192 10.75 3.82 -8.08
N LYS A 193 9.70 3.07 -8.43
CA LYS A 193 8.84 2.39 -7.43
C LYS A 193 9.62 1.38 -6.60
N ILE A 194 10.47 0.59 -7.25
CA ILE A 194 11.34 -0.38 -6.56
C ILE A 194 12.43 0.34 -5.76
N ALA A 195 12.97 1.44 -6.28
CA ALA A 195 13.93 2.29 -5.59
C ALA A 195 13.33 2.94 -4.32
N LEU A 196 12.05 3.32 -4.33
CA LEU A 196 11.33 3.76 -3.13
C LEU A 196 11.32 2.65 -2.07
N LEU A 197 10.99 1.39 -2.45
CA LEU A 197 11.05 0.27 -1.51
C LEU A 197 12.44 0.10 -0.90
N TRP A 198 13.49 0.18 -1.73
CA TRP A 198 14.89 0.17 -1.25
C TRP A 198 15.13 1.25 -0.20
N GLN A 199 14.68 2.48 -0.46
CA GLN A 199 14.85 3.61 0.44
C GLN A 199 14.14 3.40 1.78
N LEU A 200 12.89 2.89 1.76
CA LEU A 200 12.10 2.61 2.97
C LEU A 200 12.71 1.49 3.82
N VAL A 201 13.28 0.48 3.19
CA VAL A 201 14.05 -0.57 3.88
C VAL A 201 15.34 0.01 4.44
N LYS A 202 16.08 0.80 3.64
CA LYS A 202 17.39 1.35 4.02
C LYS A 202 17.30 2.29 5.19
N ASN A 203 16.32 3.19 5.22
CA ASN A 203 16.17 4.17 6.31
C ASN A 203 15.41 3.60 7.54
N GLY A 204 15.00 2.33 7.52
CA GLY A 204 14.41 1.65 8.67
C GLY A 204 12.93 1.95 8.92
N VAL A 205 12.19 2.42 7.91
CA VAL A 205 10.73 2.54 7.96
C VAL A 205 10.09 1.17 7.91
N LEU A 206 10.61 0.27 7.07
CA LEU A 206 10.19 -1.13 6.97
C LEU A 206 11.09 -2.01 7.83
N VAL A 207 10.64 -2.30 9.03
CA VAL A 207 11.29 -3.15 10.04
C VAL A 207 10.30 -4.14 10.63
N SER A 208 10.77 -5.10 11.42
CA SER A 208 9.88 -6.02 12.14
C SER A 208 8.85 -5.25 12.97
N GLY A 209 7.59 -5.63 12.87
CA GLY A 209 6.45 -4.99 13.51
C GLY A 209 5.85 -3.82 12.73
N SER A 210 6.44 -3.41 11.59
CA SER A 210 5.83 -2.38 10.73
C SER A 210 4.75 -2.93 9.81
N VAL A 211 3.93 -2.04 9.25
CA VAL A 211 2.87 -2.37 8.28
C VAL A 211 3.15 -1.66 6.96
N LEU A 212 3.18 -2.43 5.88
CA LEU A 212 3.29 -1.94 4.50
C LEU A 212 1.92 -2.06 3.81
N PHE A 213 1.42 -0.96 3.30
CA PHE A 213 0.32 -0.92 2.33
C PHE A 213 0.89 -0.58 0.96
N TRP A 214 0.64 -1.42 -0.04
CA TRP A 214 1.13 -1.18 -1.39
C TRP A 214 0.02 -1.36 -2.41
N ASP A 215 -0.34 -0.27 -3.07
CA ASP A 215 -1.36 -0.26 -4.11
C ASP A 215 -0.70 -0.49 -5.48
N GLU A 216 -1.12 -1.52 -6.18
CA GLU A 216 -0.63 -1.95 -7.49
C GLU A 216 0.91 -1.99 -7.59
N PRO A 217 1.59 -2.86 -6.81
CA PRO A 217 3.04 -2.96 -6.84
C PRO A 217 3.61 -3.29 -8.23
N GLU A 218 2.85 -3.99 -9.06
CA GLU A 218 3.18 -4.41 -10.42
C GLU A 218 3.07 -3.29 -11.47
N ALA A 219 2.33 -2.21 -11.19
CA ALA A 219 2.05 -1.18 -12.18
C ALA A 219 3.34 -0.53 -12.71
N ASN A 220 3.47 -0.49 -14.05
CA ASN A 220 4.62 0.05 -14.78
C ASN A 220 5.96 -0.69 -14.53
N ILE A 221 5.91 -1.91 -13.99
CA ILE A 221 7.09 -2.76 -13.78
C ILE A 221 7.18 -3.79 -14.90
N ASN A 222 8.38 -4.00 -15.43
CA ASN A 222 8.63 -5.08 -16.40
C ASN A 222 8.29 -6.43 -15.76
N PRO A 223 7.45 -7.28 -16.40
CA PRO A 223 7.06 -8.58 -15.86
C PRO A 223 8.22 -9.49 -15.43
N ILE A 224 9.40 -9.33 -16.00
CA ILE A 224 10.62 -10.07 -15.62
C ILE A 224 11.01 -9.85 -14.15
N HIS A 225 10.62 -8.74 -13.55
CA HIS A 225 10.91 -8.41 -12.16
C HIS A 225 9.84 -8.89 -11.18
N ILE A 226 8.65 -9.26 -11.64
CA ILE A 226 7.54 -9.70 -10.76
C ILE A 226 7.95 -10.87 -9.86
N PRO A 227 8.65 -11.91 -10.35
CA PRO A 227 9.11 -13.00 -9.48
C PRO A 227 9.98 -12.55 -8.31
N ILE A 228 10.84 -11.55 -8.55
CA ILE A 228 11.76 -11.02 -7.53
C ILE A 228 10.99 -10.14 -6.55
N ILE A 229 10.02 -9.35 -7.02
CA ILE A 229 9.13 -8.55 -6.15
C ILE A 229 8.34 -9.47 -5.21
N ALA A 230 7.80 -10.57 -5.71
CA ALA A 230 7.12 -11.56 -4.87
C ALA A 230 8.05 -12.12 -3.77
N GLU A 231 9.31 -12.44 -4.12
CA GLU A 231 10.31 -12.87 -3.12
C GLU A 231 10.62 -11.80 -2.08
N ILE A 232 10.78 -10.54 -2.50
CA ILE A 232 11.03 -9.41 -1.60
C ILE A 232 9.87 -9.25 -0.61
N LEU A 233 8.63 -9.34 -1.08
CA LEU A 233 7.44 -9.24 -0.23
C LEU A 233 7.36 -10.39 0.78
N LEU A 234 7.61 -11.63 0.34
CA LEU A 234 7.67 -12.79 1.24
C LEU A 234 8.80 -12.66 2.26
N ASN A 235 9.98 -12.21 1.84
CA ASN A 235 11.09 -11.94 2.75
C ASN A 235 10.77 -10.86 3.78
N LEU A 236 10.10 -9.77 3.39
CA LEU A 236 9.63 -8.75 4.33
C LEU A 236 8.65 -9.34 5.34
N GLN A 237 7.68 -10.15 4.88
CA GLN A 237 6.71 -10.82 5.74
C GLN A 237 7.39 -11.78 6.74
N GLN A 238 8.34 -12.60 6.28
CA GLN A 238 9.14 -13.49 7.13
C GLN A 238 9.95 -12.73 8.19
N ASN A 239 10.31 -11.48 7.91
CA ASN A 239 10.99 -10.58 8.84
C ASN A 239 10.04 -9.74 9.71
N GLY A 240 8.77 -10.12 9.79
CA GLY A 240 7.79 -9.54 10.70
C GLY A 240 7.14 -8.25 10.20
N VAL A 241 7.24 -7.93 8.91
CA VAL A 241 6.44 -6.85 8.31
C VAL A 241 5.07 -7.39 7.93
N GLN A 242 4.00 -6.76 8.39
CA GLN A 242 2.65 -7.06 7.90
C GLN A 242 2.42 -6.31 6.59
N ILE A 243 1.92 -7.01 5.56
CA ILE A 243 1.82 -6.45 4.21
C ILE A 243 0.39 -6.58 3.70
N PHE A 244 -0.15 -5.47 3.21
CA PHE A 244 -1.43 -5.41 2.50
C PHE A 244 -1.18 -4.92 1.08
N ILE A 245 -1.61 -5.69 0.08
CA ILE A 245 -1.42 -5.39 -1.33
C ILE A 245 -2.79 -5.33 -2.02
N SER A 246 -3.00 -4.30 -2.83
CA SER A 246 -4.06 -4.29 -3.83
C SER A 246 -3.42 -4.57 -5.19
N THR A 247 -3.90 -5.56 -5.91
CA THR A 247 -3.34 -5.95 -7.20
C THR A 247 -4.42 -6.39 -8.18
N HIS A 248 -4.15 -6.21 -9.47
CA HIS A 248 -4.92 -6.74 -10.60
C HIS A 248 -4.10 -7.73 -11.44
N ASP A 249 -2.86 -8.02 -11.03
CA ASP A 249 -1.93 -8.80 -11.81
C ASP A 249 -1.99 -10.29 -11.49
N TYR A 250 -2.17 -11.11 -12.53
CA TYR A 250 -2.16 -12.56 -12.39
C TYR A 250 -0.80 -13.09 -11.94
N PHE A 251 0.29 -12.56 -12.54
CA PHE A 251 1.62 -13.08 -12.30
C PHE A 251 2.08 -12.82 -10.86
N LEU A 252 1.81 -11.62 -10.32
CA LEU A 252 2.15 -11.32 -8.94
C LEU A 252 1.43 -12.27 -7.97
N ASN A 253 0.10 -12.44 -8.13
CA ASN A 253 -0.67 -13.36 -7.28
C ASN A 253 -0.14 -14.79 -7.40
N LYS A 254 0.15 -15.24 -8.62
CA LYS A 254 0.65 -16.59 -8.87
C LYS A 254 2.06 -16.81 -8.33
N TYR A 255 2.96 -15.83 -8.47
CA TYR A 255 4.29 -15.92 -7.90
C TYR A 255 4.29 -15.87 -6.36
N LEU A 256 3.41 -15.10 -5.72
CA LEU A 256 3.22 -15.16 -4.28
C LEU A 256 2.77 -16.57 -3.84
N GLU A 257 1.83 -17.18 -4.57
CA GLU A 257 1.39 -18.55 -4.28
C GLU A 257 2.48 -19.60 -4.47
N VAL A 258 3.27 -19.53 -5.56
CA VAL A 258 4.27 -20.53 -5.93
C VAL A 258 5.54 -20.41 -5.08
N LYS A 259 5.96 -19.19 -4.75
CA LYS A 259 7.22 -18.93 -4.03
C LYS A 259 7.08 -18.97 -2.51
N ARG A 260 5.88 -18.88 -1.97
CA ARG A 260 5.68 -18.95 -0.51
C ARG A 260 6.11 -20.29 0.05
N GLN A 261 6.66 -20.25 1.25
CA GLN A 261 6.97 -21.42 2.05
C GLN A 261 5.75 -21.83 2.90
N THR A 262 5.77 -23.03 3.45
CA THR A 262 4.68 -23.53 4.31
C THR A 262 4.48 -22.67 5.57
N SER A 263 5.55 -22.00 6.03
CA SER A 263 5.52 -21.10 7.18
C SER A 263 4.94 -19.71 6.88
N ASP A 264 4.84 -19.35 5.59
CA ASP A 264 4.40 -18.00 5.20
C ASP A 264 2.90 -17.84 5.37
N LYS A 265 2.52 -16.71 5.99
CA LYS A 265 1.12 -16.37 6.23
C LYS A 265 0.63 -15.47 5.10
N VAL A 266 0.13 -16.07 4.02
CA VAL A 266 -0.44 -15.37 2.88
C VAL A 266 -1.92 -15.69 2.79
N MET A 267 -2.75 -14.66 2.64
CA MET A 267 -4.18 -14.76 2.44
C MET A 267 -4.58 -13.94 1.20
N PHE A 268 -5.38 -14.53 0.35
CA PHE A 268 -5.93 -13.89 -0.84
C PHE A 268 -7.37 -13.47 -0.57
N HIS A 269 -7.73 -12.26 -0.99
CA HIS A 269 -9.07 -11.70 -0.84
C HIS A 269 -9.58 -11.26 -2.21
N SER A 270 -10.69 -11.84 -2.66
CA SER A 270 -11.39 -11.39 -3.86
C SER A 270 -12.55 -10.48 -3.49
N PHE A 271 -12.59 -9.31 -4.11
CA PHE A 271 -13.68 -8.34 -3.98
C PHE A 271 -14.52 -8.41 -5.25
N PHE A 272 -15.82 -8.60 -5.12
CA PHE A 272 -16.74 -8.71 -6.24
C PHE A 272 -18.08 -8.05 -5.90
N TYR A 273 -18.92 -7.84 -6.91
CA TYR A 273 -20.30 -7.42 -6.70
C TYR A 273 -21.18 -8.65 -6.60
N ASP A 274 -22.01 -8.73 -5.55
CA ASP A 274 -23.07 -9.72 -5.42
C ASP A 274 -24.27 -9.39 -6.31
N GLU A 275 -25.34 -10.23 -6.22
CA GLU A 275 -26.56 -10.06 -7.00
C GLU A 275 -27.28 -8.72 -6.75
N ASP A 276 -27.10 -8.14 -5.57
CA ASP A 276 -27.67 -6.85 -5.16
C ASP A 276 -26.76 -5.66 -5.51
N HIS A 277 -25.69 -5.87 -6.31
CA HIS A 277 -24.66 -4.87 -6.58
C HIS A 277 -24.01 -4.30 -5.30
N THR A 278 -23.91 -5.10 -4.25
CA THR A 278 -23.17 -4.81 -3.05
C THR A 278 -21.78 -5.45 -3.14
N VAL A 279 -20.76 -4.80 -2.58
CA VAL A 279 -19.42 -5.36 -2.58
C VAL A 279 -19.35 -6.48 -1.55
N ALA A 280 -19.07 -7.68 -2.02
CA ALA A 280 -18.78 -8.86 -1.21
C ALA A 280 -17.30 -9.21 -1.26
N VAL A 281 -16.82 -9.96 -0.26
CA VAL A 281 -15.44 -10.39 -0.13
C VAL A 281 -15.38 -11.89 0.14
N GLU A 282 -14.59 -12.57 -0.66
CA GLU A 282 -14.22 -13.96 -0.44
C GLU A 282 -12.74 -14.03 -0.05
N SER A 283 -12.37 -14.92 0.86
CA SER A 283 -11.00 -15.06 1.34
C SER A 283 -10.55 -16.52 1.31
N ALA A 284 -9.37 -16.77 0.78
CA ALA A 284 -8.79 -18.11 0.74
C ALA A 284 -7.27 -18.08 0.96
N PRO A 285 -6.68 -19.13 1.56
CA PRO A 285 -5.24 -19.23 1.72
C PRO A 285 -4.51 -19.48 0.38
N HIS A 286 -5.21 -19.96 -0.64
CA HIS A 286 -4.67 -20.21 -1.97
C HIS A 286 -5.41 -19.39 -3.03
N PHE A 287 -4.67 -18.77 -3.95
CA PHE A 287 -5.23 -17.96 -5.04
C PHE A 287 -6.21 -18.74 -5.91
N LYS A 288 -5.92 -20.03 -6.15
CA LYS A 288 -6.78 -20.94 -6.94
C LYS A 288 -8.07 -21.35 -6.24
N GLU A 289 -8.18 -21.17 -4.92
CA GLU A 289 -9.37 -21.56 -4.13
C GLU A 289 -10.45 -20.48 -4.11
N LEU A 290 -10.13 -19.27 -4.60
CA LEU A 290 -11.11 -18.21 -4.75
C LEU A 290 -12.09 -18.55 -5.88
N THR A 291 -13.40 -18.66 -5.57
CA THR A 291 -14.46 -18.98 -6.52
C THR A 291 -14.85 -17.77 -7.37
N HIS A 292 -14.75 -16.56 -6.82
CA HIS A 292 -14.96 -15.29 -7.54
C HIS A 292 -13.63 -14.68 -7.94
N ASN A 293 -12.91 -15.32 -8.86
CA ASN A 293 -11.56 -14.94 -9.26
C ASN A 293 -11.47 -14.50 -10.72
N SER A 294 -11.98 -13.29 -11.01
CA SER A 294 -11.98 -12.75 -12.37
C SER A 294 -10.60 -12.64 -13.02
N ILE A 295 -9.52 -12.55 -12.24
CA ILE A 295 -8.15 -12.52 -12.74
C ILE A 295 -7.77 -13.89 -13.31
N LEU A 296 -8.03 -14.95 -12.54
CA LEU A 296 -7.76 -16.34 -12.95
C LEU A 296 -8.66 -16.73 -14.12
N ASP A 297 -9.94 -16.40 -14.06
CA ASP A 297 -10.93 -16.71 -15.10
C ASP A 297 -10.53 -16.08 -16.44
N THR A 298 -10.11 -14.82 -16.43
CA THR A 298 -9.66 -14.13 -17.64
C THR A 298 -8.41 -14.82 -18.23
N PHE A 299 -7.48 -15.25 -17.39
CA PHE A 299 -6.30 -15.98 -17.86
C PHE A 299 -6.63 -17.34 -18.47
N ILE A 300 -7.54 -18.10 -17.84
CA ILE A 300 -8.01 -19.39 -18.34
C ILE A 300 -8.72 -19.22 -19.67
N ASN A 301 -9.62 -18.23 -19.79
CA ASN A 301 -10.35 -17.95 -21.02
C ASN A 301 -9.39 -17.59 -22.18
N LEU A 302 -8.41 -16.73 -21.93
CA LEU A 302 -7.41 -16.39 -22.96
C LEU A 302 -6.64 -17.64 -23.44
N TYR A 303 -6.22 -18.49 -22.50
CA TYR A 303 -5.52 -19.73 -22.83
C TYR A 303 -6.38 -20.70 -23.65
N GLN A 304 -7.69 -20.78 -23.33
CA GLN A 304 -8.64 -21.58 -24.11
C GLN A 304 -8.81 -21.03 -25.53
N GLU A 305 -8.93 -19.72 -25.70
CA GLU A 305 -9.00 -19.08 -27.01
C GLU A 305 -7.75 -19.35 -27.86
N GLU A 306 -6.56 -19.39 -27.25
CA GLU A 306 -5.31 -19.75 -27.93
C GLU A 306 -5.33 -21.20 -28.43
N ILE A 307 -5.81 -22.16 -27.59
CA ILE A 307 -5.93 -23.57 -27.95
C ILE A 307 -6.90 -23.74 -29.12
N ASP A 308 -8.09 -23.14 -29.01
CA ASP A 308 -9.14 -23.26 -30.03
C ASP A 308 -8.63 -22.75 -31.38
N LYS A 309 -7.93 -21.61 -31.38
CA LYS A 309 -7.33 -21.07 -32.61
C LYS A 309 -6.25 -21.96 -33.23
N VAL A 310 -5.47 -22.65 -32.42
CA VAL A 310 -4.45 -23.61 -32.93
C VAL A 310 -5.12 -24.86 -33.51
N MET A 311 -6.24 -25.29 -32.95
CA MET A 311 -7.00 -26.46 -33.43
C MET A 311 -7.81 -26.18 -34.71
N GLU A 312 -8.16 -24.92 -34.99
CA GLU A 312 -8.85 -24.50 -36.21
C GLU A 312 -7.88 -24.25 -37.42
N SER A 313 -6.57 -24.15 -37.14
CA SER A 313 -5.54 -23.87 -38.15
C SER A 313 -4.87 -25.14 -38.69
#